data_bdea244b6664ef7690c8d341abacef95
#
_entry.id   bdea244b6664ef7690c8d341abacef95
#
_cell.length_a   1.000
_cell.length_b   1.000
_cell.length_c   1.000
_cell.angle_alpha   90.00
_cell.angle_beta   90.00
_cell.angle_gamma   90.00
#
_symmetry.space_group_name_H-M   'P 1'
#
loop_
_entity.id
_entity.type
_entity.pdbx_description
1 polymer ?
#
loop_
_entity_poly.entity_id
_entity_poly.type
_entity_poly.pdbx_seq_one_letter_code
_entity_poly.pdbx_strand_id
1 'polypeptide(L)'
;MILALLAAPLKVTAAEQNGESSDKQQNETTEQKTEETEETAPEMTPDFGLTSPSVLLMEAQTGTVLYEKNASEQRSPASITKIMTLLLIFEELEKGTLQLTDEVTTSAHARSMGGSQVFLEEGEKQTVETMIKCIVVASGNDASVAMAEHIAGTESEFVSRMNQKAKE
;
A
#
# COMPACT_ATOMS: atom_id res chain seq x y z
N MET A 1 12.31 -4.96 15.88
CA MET A 1 12.51 -3.99 14.79
C MET A 1 11.24 -4.03 13.93
N ILE A 2 10.33 -3.12 14.16
CA ILE A 2 9.03 -3.07 13.49
C ILE A 2 9.11 -1.93 12.48
N LEU A 3 9.01 -2.28 11.20
CA LEU A 3 8.95 -1.32 10.10
C LEU A 3 7.49 -0.89 9.95
N ALA A 4 7.17 0.32 10.36
CA ALA A 4 5.85 0.90 10.09
C ALA A 4 5.85 1.56 8.70
N LEU A 5 4.99 1.07 7.82
CA LEU A 5 4.78 1.64 6.49
C LEU A 5 3.55 2.54 6.55
N LEU A 6 3.74 3.85 6.43
CA LEU A 6 2.63 4.78 6.25
C LEU A 6 2.39 4.98 4.75
N ALA A 7 1.19 4.62 4.30
CA ALA A 7 0.73 4.92 2.95
C ALA A 7 0.08 6.30 2.93
N ALA A 8 0.59 7.20 2.10
CA ALA A 8 -0.07 8.46 1.78
C ALA A 8 -1.27 8.22 0.83
N PRO A 9 -2.32 9.03 0.88
CA PRO A 9 -3.52 8.80 0.11
C PRO A 9 -3.29 8.93 -1.40
N LEU A 10 -3.68 7.91 -2.14
CA LEU A 10 -3.69 7.88 -3.61
C LEU A 10 -4.80 8.81 -4.12
N LYS A 11 -4.45 9.92 -4.76
CA LYS A 11 -5.39 10.68 -5.59
C LYS A 11 -5.25 10.21 -7.03
N VAL A 12 -6.24 9.47 -7.52
CA VAL A 12 -6.44 9.23 -8.95
C VAL A 12 -7.18 10.44 -9.51
N THR A 13 -6.51 11.25 -10.32
CA THR A 13 -7.16 12.30 -11.13
C THR A 13 -7.46 11.73 -12.50
N ALA A 14 -8.75 11.65 -12.82
CA ALA A 14 -9.21 11.47 -14.18
C ALA A 14 -9.00 12.78 -14.96
N ALA A 15 -8.44 12.67 -16.16
CA ALA A 15 -8.30 13.77 -17.10
C ALA A 15 -9.64 14.01 -17.81
N GLU A 16 -10.19 15.21 -17.73
CA GLU A 16 -11.16 15.71 -18.69
C GLU A 16 -10.64 17.00 -19.32
N GLN A 17 -10.63 17.01 -20.65
CA GLN A 17 -10.29 18.11 -21.52
C GLN A 17 -11.52 18.98 -21.80
N ASN A 18 -11.23 20.26 -22.11
CA ASN A 18 -11.96 21.26 -22.89
C ASN A 18 -12.64 22.37 -22.05
N GLY A 19 -12.26 23.60 -22.36
CA GLY A 19 -12.51 24.44 -23.49
C GLY A 19 -12.68 25.89 -23.03
N GLU A 20 -11.90 26.76 -23.57
CA GLU A 20 -12.03 28.16 -23.94
C GLU A 20 -13.01 29.12 -23.23
N SER A 21 -12.48 30.27 -22.88
CA SER A 21 -12.78 31.61 -23.39
C SER A 21 -13.17 32.69 -22.36
N SER A 22 -12.32 33.71 -22.35
CA SER A 22 -12.53 35.18 -22.34
C SER A 22 -13.05 35.91 -21.12
N ASP A 23 -12.18 36.84 -20.72
CA ASP A 23 -12.35 38.29 -20.51
C ASP A 23 -13.26 38.85 -19.38
N LYS A 24 -12.68 39.58 -18.51
CA LYS A 24 -12.70 41.01 -18.18
C LYS A 24 -12.48 41.36 -16.71
N GLN A 25 -11.39 42.03 -16.49
CA GLN A 25 -11.11 43.31 -15.81
C GLN A 25 -11.80 43.69 -14.49
N GLN A 26 -10.90 44.03 -13.56
CA GLN A 26 -10.87 45.17 -12.61
C GLN A 26 -11.76 45.11 -11.36
N ASN A 27 -11.19 45.11 -10.17
CA ASN A 27 -10.87 46.33 -9.43
C ASN A 27 -10.04 46.04 -8.15
N GLU A 28 -9.17 46.98 -7.85
CA GLU A 28 -8.30 47.07 -6.67
C GLU A 28 -9.08 47.15 -5.36
N THR A 29 -8.56 46.48 -4.32
CA THR A 29 -8.50 47.11 -2.98
C THR A 29 -7.35 46.42 -2.20
N THR A 30 -6.39 47.23 -1.88
CA THR A 30 -5.19 46.92 -1.08
C THR A 30 -5.57 46.73 0.38
N GLU A 31 -5.44 45.53 0.89
CA GLU A 31 -5.24 45.29 2.33
C GLU A 31 -3.95 44.52 2.52
N GLN A 32 -2.94 45.25 3.01
CA GLN A 32 -1.69 44.69 3.48
C GLN A 32 -1.95 43.85 4.73
N LYS A 33 -1.99 42.54 4.55
CA LYS A 33 -1.84 41.59 5.65
C LYS A 33 -0.37 41.19 5.72
N THR A 34 0.30 41.65 6.76
CA THR A 34 1.66 41.26 7.13
C THR A 34 1.64 39.75 7.36
N GLU A 35 2.12 38.97 6.38
CA GLU A 35 2.48 37.58 6.57
C GLU A 35 3.82 37.58 7.33
N GLU A 36 3.77 37.27 8.62
CA GLU A 36 4.94 36.78 9.33
C GLU A 36 5.34 35.44 8.68
N THR A 37 6.30 35.54 7.81
CA THR A 37 7.02 34.35 7.29
C THR A 37 7.82 33.81 8.47
N GLU A 38 7.33 32.79 9.15
CA GLU A 38 8.18 31.94 9.97
C GLU A 38 9.24 31.33 9.04
N GLU A 39 10.40 31.95 9.04
CA GLU A 39 11.63 31.44 8.43
C GLU A 39 12.04 30.20 9.24
N THR A 40 11.45 29.04 8.93
CA THR A 40 11.94 27.77 9.44
C THR A 40 13.34 27.60 8.89
N ALA A 41 14.34 27.74 9.79
CA ALA A 41 15.72 27.41 9.49
C ALA A 41 15.75 26.01 8.83
N PRO A 42 16.58 25.81 7.77
CA PRO A 42 16.68 24.51 7.14
C PRO A 42 17.14 23.50 8.20
N GLU A 43 16.26 22.59 8.59
CA GLU A 43 16.63 21.42 9.38
C GLU A 43 17.68 20.66 8.56
N MET A 44 18.94 20.80 8.96
CA MET A 44 20.02 20.02 8.39
C MET A 44 19.82 18.57 8.81
N THR A 45 19.01 17.84 8.05
CA THR A 45 18.91 16.39 8.20
C THR A 45 20.30 15.80 7.88
N PRO A 46 20.92 15.06 8.80
CA PRO A 46 22.23 14.50 8.56
C PRO A 46 22.21 13.57 7.34
N ASP A 47 23.13 13.78 6.40
CA ASP A 47 23.28 12.84 5.28
C ASP A 47 23.97 11.58 5.79
N PHE A 48 23.21 10.51 5.91
CA PHE A 48 23.73 9.19 6.29
C PHE A 48 24.39 8.43 5.12
N GLY A 49 24.55 9.04 3.96
CA GLY A 49 25.11 8.39 2.77
C GLY A 49 24.30 7.21 2.27
N LEU A 50 23.00 7.17 2.54
CA LEU A 50 22.13 6.05 2.15
C LEU A 50 21.87 6.08 0.64
N THR A 51 22.11 4.93 -0.02
CA THR A 51 21.90 4.76 -1.47
C THR A 51 20.42 4.53 -1.83
N SER A 52 19.58 4.18 -0.86
CA SER A 52 18.15 4.03 -1.08
C SER A 52 17.52 5.32 -1.62
N PRO A 53 16.67 5.25 -2.66
CA PRO A 53 16.03 6.43 -3.24
C PRO A 53 15.01 7.09 -2.31
N SER A 54 14.37 6.34 -1.42
CA SER A 54 13.47 6.85 -0.39
C SER A 54 13.78 6.16 0.94
N VAL A 55 13.74 6.92 2.04
CA VAL A 55 14.02 6.43 3.39
C VAL A 55 13.07 7.10 4.37
N LEU A 56 12.56 6.35 5.31
CA LEU A 56 11.85 6.85 6.48
C LEU A 56 12.33 6.08 7.71
N LEU A 57 12.83 6.79 8.71
CA LEU A 57 13.14 6.27 10.03
C LEU A 57 12.23 6.93 11.07
N MET A 58 11.52 6.12 11.82
CA MET A 58 10.49 6.57 12.73
C MET A 58 10.63 5.83 14.07
N GLU A 59 10.40 6.53 15.17
CA GLU A 59 10.26 5.91 16.48
C GLU A 59 8.90 5.19 16.55
N ALA A 60 8.92 3.90 16.93
CA ALA A 60 7.75 3.01 16.74
C ALA A 60 6.59 3.27 17.69
N GLN A 61 6.83 3.85 18.87
CA GLN A 61 5.78 4.09 19.89
C GLN A 61 5.08 5.43 19.69
N THR A 62 5.83 6.46 19.33
CA THR A 62 5.34 7.84 19.19
C THR A 62 5.01 8.24 17.77
N GLY A 63 5.54 7.52 16.78
CA GLY A 63 5.46 7.91 15.37
C GLY A 63 6.37 9.09 15.00
N THR A 64 7.27 9.51 15.91
CA THR A 64 8.18 10.62 15.63
C THR A 64 9.14 10.26 14.52
N VAL A 65 9.17 11.08 13.45
CA VAL A 65 10.11 10.92 12.35
C VAL A 65 11.50 11.37 12.81
N LEU A 66 12.47 10.47 12.72
CA LEU A 66 13.86 10.71 13.11
C LEU A 66 14.75 11.05 11.92
N TYR A 67 14.39 10.53 10.74
CA TYR A 67 15.06 10.81 9.48
C TYR A 67 14.14 10.50 8.31
N GLU A 68 14.17 11.37 7.30
CA GLU A 68 13.47 11.12 6.05
C GLU A 68 14.27 11.57 4.83
N LYS A 69 14.08 10.86 3.74
CA LYS A 69 14.58 11.18 2.41
C LYS A 69 13.54 10.74 1.40
N ASN A 70 12.94 11.69 0.69
CA ASN A 70 11.88 11.41 -0.28
C ASN A 70 10.79 10.46 0.28
N ALA A 71 10.44 10.60 1.55
CA ALA A 71 9.56 9.66 2.26
C ALA A 71 8.13 9.64 1.69
N SER A 72 7.68 10.77 1.12
CA SER A 72 6.36 10.91 0.49
C SER A 72 6.36 10.57 -1.01
N GLU A 73 7.49 10.17 -1.58
CA GLU A 73 7.56 9.79 -2.99
C GLU A 73 6.84 8.45 -3.21
N GLN A 74 5.92 8.43 -4.17
CA GLN A 74 5.21 7.20 -4.51
C GLN A 74 6.14 6.19 -5.16
N ARG A 75 6.28 5.03 -4.54
CA ARG A 75 7.14 3.93 -4.97
C ARG A 75 6.39 2.61 -4.98
N SER A 76 6.78 1.71 -5.88
CA SER A 76 6.28 0.33 -5.84
C SER A 76 6.89 -0.41 -4.65
N PRO A 77 6.10 -0.90 -3.69
CA PRO A 77 6.61 -1.58 -2.50
C PRO A 77 6.98 -3.04 -2.76
N ALA A 78 6.80 -3.54 -3.98
CA ALA A 78 7.02 -4.95 -4.34
C ALA A 78 6.34 -5.90 -3.32
N SER A 79 7.04 -6.92 -2.84
CA SER A 79 6.46 -7.92 -1.92
C SER A 79 6.06 -7.38 -0.54
N ILE A 80 6.41 -6.15 -0.19
CA ILE A 80 5.89 -5.51 1.04
C ILE A 80 4.36 -5.37 0.97
N THR A 81 3.77 -5.31 -0.22
CA THR A 81 2.31 -5.36 -0.45
C THR A 81 1.65 -6.54 0.26
N LYS A 82 2.35 -7.67 0.43
CA LYS A 82 1.82 -8.87 1.11
C LYS A 82 1.55 -8.68 2.61
N ILE A 83 2.10 -7.63 3.23
CA ILE A 83 1.73 -7.24 4.60
C ILE A 83 0.24 -6.88 4.63
N MET A 84 -0.25 -6.10 3.64
CA MET A 84 -1.67 -5.76 3.54
C MET A 84 -2.51 -7.01 3.21
N THR A 85 -2.02 -7.88 2.33
CA THR A 85 -2.69 -9.17 2.04
C THR A 85 -2.88 -9.98 3.31
N LEU A 86 -1.82 -10.14 4.11
CA LEU A 86 -1.86 -10.89 5.37
C LEU A 86 -2.75 -10.21 6.41
N LEU A 87 -2.73 -8.88 6.49
CA LEU A 87 -3.60 -8.12 7.39
C LEU A 87 -5.07 -8.46 7.14
N LEU A 88 -5.51 -8.40 5.88
CA LEU A 88 -6.89 -8.72 5.53
C LEU A 88 -7.23 -10.21 5.78
N ILE A 89 -6.30 -11.12 5.54
CA ILE A 89 -6.48 -12.55 5.88
C ILE A 89 -6.70 -12.71 7.38
N PHE A 90 -5.86 -12.08 8.21
CA PHE A 90 -5.98 -12.17 9.66
C PHE A 90 -7.24 -11.51 10.19
N GLU A 91 -7.70 -10.42 9.59
CA GLU A 91 -8.99 -9.82 9.93
C GLU A 91 -10.17 -10.76 9.66
N GLU A 92 -10.16 -11.50 8.54
CA GLU A 92 -11.19 -12.48 8.26
C GLU A 92 -11.14 -13.70 9.22
N LEU A 93 -9.93 -14.11 9.64
CA LEU A 93 -9.76 -15.12 10.67
C LEU A 93 -10.31 -14.64 12.03
N GLU A 94 -10.01 -13.39 12.41
CA GLU A 94 -10.49 -12.79 13.66
C GLU A 94 -12.02 -12.65 13.69
N LYS A 95 -12.64 -12.28 12.56
CA LYS A 95 -14.10 -12.23 12.38
C LYS A 95 -14.76 -13.62 12.39
N GLY A 96 -13.98 -14.69 12.23
CA GLY A 96 -14.49 -16.06 12.14
C GLY A 96 -15.14 -16.39 10.79
N THR A 97 -15.01 -15.54 9.78
CA THR A 97 -15.47 -15.75 8.40
C THR A 97 -14.55 -16.65 7.60
N LEU A 98 -13.31 -16.83 8.09
CA LEU A 98 -12.30 -17.71 7.55
C LEU A 98 -11.72 -18.56 8.70
N GLN A 99 -11.36 -19.82 8.40
CA GLN A 99 -10.68 -20.71 9.35
C GLN A 99 -9.36 -21.20 8.78
N LEU A 100 -8.40 -21.47 9.64
CA LEU A 100 -7.08 -21.98 9.22
C LEU A 100 -7.16 -23.33 8.48
N THR A 101 -8.22 -24.09 8.73
CA THR A 101 -8.47 -25.40 8.11
C THR A 101 -9.28 -25.34 6.81
N ASP A 102 -9.79 -24.16 6.43
CA ASP A 102 -10.56 -24.03 5.19
C ASP A 102 -9.68 -24.33 3.99
N GLU A 103 -10.25 -24.98 2.97
CA GLU A 103 -9.59 -25.32 1.73
C GLU A 103 -9.65 -24.17 0.74
N VAL A 104 -8.50 -23.71 0.28
CA VAL A 104 -8.34 -22.73 -0.79
C VAL A 104 -8.00 -23.47 -2.07
N THR A 105 -8.77 -23.26 -3.12
CA THR A 105 -8.51 -23.85 -4.44
C THR A 105 -7.77 -22.85 -5.31
N THR A 106 -6.67 -23.28 -5.90
CA THR A 106 -5.87 -22.45 -6.82
C THR A 106 -6.56 -22.32 -8.17
N SER A 107 -6.84 -21.11 -8.61
CA SER A 107 -7.39 -20.83 -9.94
C SER A 107 -6.32 -20.89 -11.03
N ALA A 108 -6.73 -20.94 -12.29
CA ALA A 108 -5.83 -20.76 -13.43
C ALA A 108 -5.12 -19.41 -13.39
N HIS A 109 -5.80 -18.35 -12.89
CA HIS A 109 -5.23 -17.02 -12.74
C HIS A 109 -4.13 -17.01 -11.68
N ALA A 110 -4.40 -17.53 -10.47
CA ALA A 110 -3.42 -17.62 -9.39
C ALA A 110 -2.18 -18.44 -9.82
N ARG A 111 -2.39 -19.59 -10.50
CA ARG A 111 -1.30 -20.41 -11.06
C ARG A 111 -0.43 -19.64 -12.06
N SER A 112 -1.02 -18.72 -12.83
CA SER A 112 -0.30 -17.97 -13.88
C SER A 112 0.59 -16.84 -13.35
N MET A 113 0.57 -16.57 -12.06
CA MET A 113 1.37 -15.49 -11.45
C MET A 113 2.86 -15.71 -11.66
N GLY A 114 3.56 -14.61 -12.01
CA GLY A 114 5.00 -14.59 -12.13
C GLY A 114 5.71 -14.18 -10.83
N GLY A 115 7.03 -14.12 -10.86
CA GLY A 115 7.86 -13.71 -9.74
C GLY A 115 8.06 -14.83 -8.71
N SER A 116 8.06 -14.48 -7.40
CA SER A 116 8.18 -15.48 -6.33
C SER A 116 6.92 -16.34 -6.25
N GLN A 117 7.06 -17.64 -6.31
CA GLN A 117 5.97 -18.62 -6.37
C GLN A 117 6.30 -19.83 -5.50
N VAL A 118 5.27 -20.56 -5.11
CA VAL A 118 5.38 -21.90 -4.55
C VAL A 118 4.94 -22.98 -5.54
N PHE A 119 4.63 -22.57 -6.78
CA PHE A 119 4.29 -23.40 -7.92
C PHE A 119 3.03 -24.24 -7.70
N LEU A 120 1.98 -23.59 -7.20
CA LEU A 120 0.67 -24.23 -7.07
C LEU A 120 0.10 -24.60 -8.44
N GLU A 121 -0.50 -25.79 -8.53
CA GLU A 121 -1.16 -26.24 -9.75
C GLU A 121 -2.64 -25.78 -9.79
N GLU A 122 -3.18 -25.61 -10.99
CA GLU A 122 -4.61 -25.29 -11.15
C GLU A 122 -5.48 -26.40 -10.56
N GLY A 123 -6.45 -26.02 -9.74
CA GLY A 123 -7.33 -26.94 -9.03
C GLY A 123 -6.68 -27.56 -7.78
N GLU A 124 -5.40 -27.28 -7.50
CA GLU A 124 -4.76 -27.71 -6.25
C GLU A 124 -5.47 -27.05 -5.06
N LYS A 125 -5.64 -27.85 -3.99
CA LYS A 125 -6.24 -27.40 -2.75
C LYS A 125 -5.24 -27.43 -1.62
N GLN A 126 -5.14 -26.33 -0.93
CA GLN A 126 -4.31 -26.20 0.27
C GLN A 126 -5.12 -25.55 1.39
N THR A 127 -4.75 -25.78 2.65
CA THR A 127 -5.40 -25.10 3.76
C THR A 127 -4.98 -23.63 3.83
N VAL A 128 -5.84 -22.78 4.39
CA VAL A 128 -5.52 -21.35 4.69
C VAL A 128 -4.22 -21.25 5.46
N GLU A 129 -3.98 -22.12 6.45
CA GLU A 129 -2.72 -22.16 7.20
C GLU A 129 -1.51 -22.38 6.29
N THR A 130 -1.60 -23.33 5.35
CA THR A 130 -0.54 -23.59 4.37
C THR A 130 -0.33 -22.40 3.45
N MET A 131 -1.40 -21.80 2.95
CA MET A 131 -1.32 -20.61 2.09
C MET A 131 -0.66 -19.42 2.80
N ILE A 132 -0.99 -19.17 4.06
CA ILE A 132 -0.31 -18.14 4.88
C ILE A 132 1.19 -18.43 4.96
N LYS A 133 1.58 -19.68 5.21
CA LYS A 133 3.00 -20.07 5.23
C LYS A 133 3.68 -19.85 3.88
N CYS A 134 3.01 -20.17 2.77
CA CYS A 134 3.50 -19.90 1.42
C CYS A 134 3.74 -18.41 1.16
N ILE A 135 2.84 -17.56 1.64
CA ILE A 135 2.96 -16.10 1.51
C ILE A 135 4.11 -15.57 2.37
N VAL A 136 4.18 -15.97 3.65
CA VAL A 136 5.14 -15.42 4.61
C VAL A 136 6.56 -15.88 4.32
N VAL A 137 6.76 -17.18 4.06
CA VAL A 137 8.08 -17.79 3.94
C VAL A 137 8.66 -17.67 2.54
N ALA A 138 7.85 -17.98 1.52
CA ALA A 138 8.29 -18.01 0.12
C ALA A 138 7.90 -16.73 -0.65
N SER A 139 7.13 -15.85 -0.03
CA SER A 139 6.58 -14.67 -0.73
C SER A 139 5.78 -15.05 -1.99
N GLY A 140 5.02 -16.16 -1.96
CA GLY A 140 4.30 -16.73 -3.09
C GLY A 140 3.24 -15.78 -3.64
N ASN A 141 3.38 -15.37 -4.90
CA ASN A 141 2.40 -14.56 -5.59
C ASN A 141 1.15 -15.38 -5.93
N ASP A 142 1.36 -16.62 -6.36
CA ASP A 142 0.30 -17.62 -6.61
C ASP A 142 -0.57 -17.85 -5.37
N ALA A 143 0.05 -18.11 -4.22
CA ALA A 143 -0.66 -18.25 -2.95
C ALA A 143 -1.39 -16.96 -2.52
N SER A 144 -0.79 -15.79 -2.78
CA SER A 144 -1.40 -14.49 -2.46
C SER A 144 -2.66 -14.23 -3.27
N VAL A 145 -2.62 -14.52 -4.58
CA VAL A 145 -3.78 -14.34 -5.47
C VAL A 145 -4.85 -15.39 -5.18
N ALA A 146 -4.49 -16.66 -4.93
CA ALA A 146 -5.45 -17.70 -4.54
C ALA A 146 -6.20 -17.33 -3.26
N MET A 147 -5.52 -16.78 -2.24
CA MET A 147 -6.15 -16.29 -1.02
C MET A 147 -7.04 -15.07 -1.28
N ALA A 148 -6.60 -14.14 -2.13
CA ALA A 148 -7.39 -12.97 -2.51
C ALA A 148 -8.72 -13.38 -3.17
N GLU A 149 -8.67 -14.30 -4.12
CA GLU A 149 -9.84 -14.82 -4.81
C GLU A 149 -10.75 -15.60 -3.86
N HIS A 150 -10.19 -16.38 -2.94
CA HIS A 150 -10.95 -17.13 -1.95
C HIS A 150 -11.76 -16.21 -1.03
N ILE A 151 -11.19 -15.10 -0.58
CA ILE A 151 -11.80 -14.16 0.36
C ILE A 151 -12.76 -13.18 -0.32
N ALA A 152 -12.42 -12.70 -1.50
CA ALA A 152 -13.15 -11.62 -2.16
C ALA A 152 -13.81 -12.02 -3.48
N GLY A 153 -13.64 -13.26 -3.92
CA GLY A 153 -14.15 -13.78 -5.20
C GLY A 153 -13.27 -13.45 -6.40
N THR A 154 -12.58 -12.31 -6.39
CA THR A 154 -11.61 -11.91 -7.43
C THR A 154 -10.44 -11.14 -6.82
N GLU A 155 -9.27 -11.19 -7.49
CA GLU A 155 -8.12 -10.35 -7.12
C GLU A 155 -8.49 -8.85 -7.12
N SER A 156 -9.23 -8.38 -8.13
CA SER A 156 -9.64 -6.98 -8.25
C SER A 156 -10.46 -6.51 -7.06
N GLU A 157 -11.42 -7.33 -6.59
CA GLU A 157 -12.22 -6.99 -5.41
C GLU A 157 -11.37 -6.98 -4.14
N PHE A 158 -10.44 -7.93 -4.02
CA PHE A 158 -9.50 -7.93 -2.91
C PHE A 158 -8.60 -6.69 -2.89
N VAL A 159 -8.08 -6.28 -4.04
CA VAL A 159 -7.30 -5.03 -4.19
C VAL A 159 -8.13 -3.81 -3.81
N SER A 160 -9.43 -3.79 -4.14
CA SER A 160 -10.35 -2.73 -3.70
C SER A 160 -10.44 -2.68 -2.18
N ARG A 161 -10.54 -3.82 -1.50
CA ARG A 161 -10.51 -3.90 -0.02
C ARG A 161 -9.16 -3.45 0.55
N MET A 162 -8.03 -3.84 -0.07
CA MET A 162 -6.70 -3.36 0.33
C MET A 162 -6.60 -1.83 0.27
N ASN A 163 -7.09 -1.22 -0.82
CA ASN A 163 -7.09 0.24 -0.98
C ASN A 163 -8.04 0.95 -0.01
N GLN A 164 -9.14 0.31 0.36
CA GLN A 164 -10.02 0.83 1.40
C GLN A 164 -9.34 0.77 2.78
N LYS A 165 -8.75 -0.38 3.10
CA LYS A 165 -8.03 -0.58 4.37
C LYS A 165 -6.86 0.38 4.55
N ALA A 166 -6.15 0.70 3.47
CA ALA A 166 -5.03 1.65 3.49
C ALA A 166 -5.44 3.11 3.80
N LYS A 167 -6.75 3.42 3.82
CA LYS A 167 -7.28 4.76 4.17
C LYS A 167 -7.73 4.87 5.62
N GLU A 168 -7.84 3.74 6.32
CA GLU A 168 -8.17 3.67 7.74
C GLU A 168 -6.94 3.93 8.63
#